data_4ae0ee497176641547088e5fc86f2417
#
_entry.id   4ae0ee497176641547088e5fc86f2417
#
_cell.length_a   1.000
_cell.length_b   1.000
_cell.length_c   1.000
_cell.angle_alpha   90.00
_cell.angle_beta   90.00
_cell.angle_gamma   90.00
#
_symmetry.space_group_name_H-M   'P 1'
#
loop_
_entity.id
_entity.type
_entity.pdbx_description
1 polymer ?
#
loop_
_entity_poly.entity_id
_entity_poly.type
_entity_poly.pdbx_seq_one_letter_code
_entity_poly.pdbx_strand_id
1 'polypeptide(L)'
;MVVFRCRHVCARGVIHDGSIANFFGYGSGVMEVSVRLVGSAAFKAVGTSEPRPAGSIPVHLRQFVMRRARALVACALGFLVVAPPAAALADPAQPGNTESVVESVKPSTDAVRFDIVGGDAFVRVRVERGHIFEMAGYYDEPFVRIAQDGTVSVNESSDTFRISKSRYGAGTTLDGSGSTDGEESWVVAARNGTYLWHDHRVHWMSPTAPQAINDRGLVQQWTIPVVIDNQPTIVSGSLYLRDAPGSWWWLLAVPGLVVGFVLSRRIAPRELAGAGALFAVTGSFMFWGVPSQARGAPGMFVLGALAVLISIATAVVRNRGEIVDALVTSAAVALLVAVVLEREIVTNRFVPGLGDSVVPRLAVPLVAGLAVGTGARALARLLGKPDSIASK
;
A
#
# COMPACT_ATOMS: atom_id res chain seq x y z
N MET A 1 -24.23 -7.68 -29.31
CA MET A 1 -24.06 -7.84 -27.84
C MET A 1 -22.70 -8.45 -27.60
N VAL A 2 -21.75 -7.67 -27.09
CA VAL A 2 -20.40 -8.17 -26.75
C VAL A 2 -20.36 -8.31 -25.23
N VAL A 3 -20.18 -9.52 -24.75
CA VAL A 3 -20.12 -9.82 -23.32
C VAL A 3 -18.66 -9.98 -22.92
N PHE A 4 -18.14 -9.07 -22.10
CA PHE A 4 -16.84 -9.23 -21.44
C PHE A 4 -17.09 -9.86 -20.07
N ARG A 5 -16.57 -11.04 -19.88
CA ARG A 5 -16.66 -11.78 -18.61
C ARG A 5 -15.42 -11.50 -17.78
N CYS A 6 -15.52 -10.62 -16.79
CA CYS A 6 -14.52 -10.53 -15.74
C CYS A 6 -15.02 -11.35 -14.53
N ARG A 7 -14.13 -12.06 -13.86
CA ARG A 7 -14.51 -13.08 -12.83
C ARG A 7 -15.33 -12.53 -11.66
N HIS A 8 -15.44 -11.21 -11.49
CA HIS A 8 -16.19 -10.59 -10.39
C HIS A 8 -17.06 -9.38 -10.79
N VAL A 9 -17.14 -9.02 -12.08
CA VAL A 9 -18.01 -7.93 -12.54
C VAL A 9 -18.55 -8.29 -13.93
N CYS A 10 -19.87 -8.36 -14.07
CA CYS A 10 -20.52 -8.50 -15.37
C CYS A 10 -20.86 -7.11 -15.90
N ALA A 11 -20.20 -6.67 -16.96
CA ALA A 11 -20.63 -5.51 -17.73
C ALA A 11 -21.41 -5.99 -18.98
N ARG A 12 -22.63 -5.51 -19.18
CA ARG A 12 -23.39 -5.70 -20.42
C ARG A 12 -23.40 -4.39 -21.18
N GLY A 13 -22.82 -4.37 -22.36
CA GLY A 13 -22.91 -3.25 -23.28
C GLY A 13 -23.99 -3.52 -24.33
N VAL A 14 -24.87 -2.57 -24.55
CA VAL A 14 -25.85 -2.59 -25.66
C VAL A 14 -25.53 -1.41 -26.53
N ILE A 15 -25.33 -1.65 -27.83
CA ILE A 15 -25.13 -0.61 -28.84
C ILE A 15 -26.47 -0.32 -29.50
N HIS A 16 -26.94 0.91 -29.36
CA HIS A 16 -28.11 1.41 -30.08
C HIS A 16 -27.78 2.82 -30.57
N ASP A 17 -27.99 3.08 -31.84
CA ASP A 17 -27.79 4.38 -32.50
C ASP A 17 -26.44 5.08 -32.29
N GLY A 18 -25.33 4.32 -32.32
CA GLY A 18 -23.97 4.86 -32.23
C GLY A 18 -23.54 5.34 -30.84
N SER A 19 -24.33 5.05 -29.80
CA SER A 19 -23.99 5.32 -28.40
C SER A 19 -23.68 4.02 -27.65
N ILE A 20 -22.67 4.05 -26.77
CA ILE A 20 -22.33 2.91 -25.91
C ILE A 20 -22.80 3.26 -24.50
N ALA A 21 -23.74 2.48 -23.98
CA ALA A 21 -24.13 2.54 -22.56
C ALA A 21 -23.43 1.40 -21.77
N ASN A 22 -22.68 1.74 -20.75
CA ASN A 22 -22.08 0.78 -19.84
C ASN A 22 -22.85 0.80 -18.52
N PHE A 23 -23.32 -0.36 -18.07
CA PHE A 23 -23.99 -0.51 -16.80
C PHE A 23 -23.03 -1.14 -15.79
N PHE A 24 -22.79 -0.47 -14.68
CA PHE A 24 -22.11 -1.00 -13.52
C PHE A 24 -23.14 -1.21 -12.40
N GLY A 25 -23.31 -2.44 -11.96
CA GLY A 25 -24.14 -2.76 -10.80
C GLY A 25 -23.28 -3.07 -9.59
N TYR A 26 -23.47 -2.35 -8.51
CA TYR A 26 -22.88 -2.63 -7.21
C TYR A 26 -23.97 -2.49 -6.15
N GLY A 27 -24.31 -3.55 -5.46
CA GLY A 27 -25.41 -3.55 -4.49
C GLY A 27 -26.78 -3.33 -5.14
N SER A 28 -27.73 -2.82 -4.42
CA SER A 28 -29.11 -2.59 -4.85
C SER A 28 -29.32 -1.35 -5.73
N GLY A 29 -28.25 -0.71 -6.21
CA GLY A 29 -28.33 0.50 -7.04
C GLY A 29 -27.68 0.30 -8.40
N VAL A 30 -28.37 0.66 -9.47
CA VAL A 30 -27.84 0.69 -10.83
C VAL A 30 -27.46 2.13 -11.14
N MET A 31 -26.16 2.38 -11.40
CA MET A 31 -25.70 3.68 -11.86
C MET A 31 -25.56 3.65 -13.38
N GLU A 32 -26.40 4.41 -14.07
CA GLU A 32 -26.35 4.58 -15.52
C GLU A 32 -25.36 5.70 -15.85
N VAL A 33 -24.28 5.36 -16.53
CA VAL A 33 -23.32 6.36 -17.03
C VAL A 33 -23.50 6.48 -18.53
N SER A 34 -24.10 7.58 -18.97
CA SER A 34 -24.24 7.90 -20.40
C SER A 34 -23.01 8.68 -20.87
N VAL A 35 -22.20 8.07 -21.72
CA VAL A 35 -21.14 8.75 -22.45
C VAL A 35 -21.68 9.22 -23.79
N ARG A 36 -21.93 10.53 -23.92
CA ARG A 36 -22.23 11.13 -25.23
C ARG A 36 -20.93 11.29 -26.01
N LEU A 37 -20.75 10.48 -27.03
CA LEU A 37 -19.82 10.78 -28.10
C LEU A 37 -20.42 11.95 -28.91
N VAL A 38 -19.77 13.11 -28.88
CA VAL A 38 -20.10 14.23 -29.74
C VAL A 38 -19.83 13.75 -31.17
N GLY A 39 -20.90 13.45 -31.88
CA GLY A 39 -20.84 13.08 -33.28
C GLY A 39 -20.25 14.22 -34.10
N SER A 40 -19.45 13.90 -35.10
CA SER A 40 -18.93 14.85 -36.05
C SER A 40 -20.10 15.63 -36.68
N ALA A 41 -20.19 16.93 -36.31
CA ALA A 41 -21.12 17.83 -36.97
C ALA A 41 -20.76 17.89 -38.45
N ALA A 42 -21.63 17.34 -39.30
CA ALA A 42 -21.56 17.55 -40.73
C ALA A 42 -21.85 19.03 -40.99
N PHE A 43 -20.84 19.79 -41.34
CA PHE A 43 -21.01 21.15 -41.85
C PHE A 43 -21.66 21.09 -43.22
N LYS A 44 -22.96 21.42 -43.32
CA LYS A 44 -23.61 21.73 -44.56
C LYS A 44 -23.08 23.07 -45.07
N ALA A 45 -22.31 23.05 -46.15
CA ALA A 45 -21.90 24.23 -46.86
C ALA A 45 -23.11 24.86 -47.56
N VAL A 46 -23.45 26.08 -47.18
CA VAL A 46 -24.36 26.95 -47.94
C VAL A 46 -23.54 28.13 -48.47
N GLY A 47 -23.48 28.27 -49.78
CA GLY A 47 -23.23 29.52 -50.48
C GLY A 47 -21.79 29.76 -50.93
N THR A 48 -21.62 29.72 -52.19
CA THR A 48 -20.64 30.28 -53.13
C THR A 48 -19.80 31.44 -52.62
N SER A 49 -18.59 31.21 -52.25
CA SER A 49 -17.43 32.09 -52.37
C SER A 49 -16.17 31.19 -52.20
N GLU A 50 -15.13 31.46 -52.95
CA GLU A 50 -13.91 30.67 -53.13
C GLU A 50 -13.46 29.91 -51.90
N PRO A 51 -13.06 28.62 -52.03
CA PRO A 51 -12.62 27.83 -50.88
C PRO A 51 -11.26 28.36 -50.38
N ARG A 52 -11.27 29.19 -49.34
CA ARG A 52 -10.07 29.30 -48.48
C ARG A 52 -9.84 27.91 -47.90
N PRO A 53 -8.63 27.34 -48.02
CA PRO A 53 -8.35 26.05 -47.44
C PRO A 53 -8.65 26.17 -45.92
N ALA A 54 -9.65 25.43 -45.47
CA ALA A 54 -9.94 25.28 -44.05
C ALA A 54 -8.62 24.94 -43.37
N GLY A 55 -8.22 25.76 -42.41
CA GLY A 55 -6.92 25.66 -41.77
C GLY A 55 -6.65 24.25 -41.25
N SER A 56 -5.95 23.49 -42.06
CA SER A 56 -5.45 22.18 -41.65
C SER A 56 -4.55 22.43 -40.46
N ILE A 57 -4.89 21.91 -39.27
CA ILE A 57 -4.01 21.90 -38.12
C ILE A 57 -2.65 21.44 -38.65
N PRO A 58 -1.59 22.27 -38.53
CA PRO A 58 -0.28 21.93 -39.08
C PRO A 58 0.10 20.52 -38.66
N VAL A 59 0.54 19.70 -39.61
CA VAL A 59 0.90 18.29 -39.35
C VAL A 59 1.87 18.17 -38.20
N HIS A 60 2.72 19.16 -38.02
CA HIS A 60 3.65 19.29 -36.89
C HIS A 60 2.95 19.43 -35.54
N LEU A 61 1.87 20.19 -35.45
CA LEU A 61 1.08 20.35 -34.21
C LEU A 61 0.39 19.04 -33.85
N ARG A 62 -0.12 18.33 -34.86
CA ARG A 62 -0.75 17.00 -34.67
C ARG A 62 0.24 15.95 -34.26
N GLN A 63 1.44 15.94 -34.83
CA GLN A 63 2.53 15.05 -34.44
C GLN A 63 3.09 15.39 -33.05
N PHE A 64 3.18 16.65 -32.72
CA PHE A 64 3.62 17.15 -31.41
C PHE A 64 2.64 16.75 -30.29
N VAL A 65 1.35 16.99 -30.49
CA VAL A 65 0.30 16.58 -29.55
C VAL A 65 0.26 15.04 -29.41
N MET A 66 0.37 14.31 -30.52
CA MET A 66 0.40 12.84 -30.49
C MET A 66 1.65 12.27 -29.81
N ARG A 67 2.83 12.88 -29.97
CA ARG A 67 4.08 12.44 -29.29
C ARG A 67 4.01 12.71 -27.79
N ARG A 68 3.48 13.87 -27.36
CA ARG A 68 3.27 14.18 -25.94
C ARG A 68 2.19 13.30 -25.31
N ALA A 69 1.11 13.07 -26.02
CA ALA A 69 0.05 12.14 -25.58
C ALA A 69 0.58 10.70 -25.45
N ARG A 70 1.45 10.23 -26.35
CA ARG A 70 2.10 8.91 -26.25
C ARG A 70 3.05 8.82 -25.06
N ALA A 71 3.82 9.87 -24.76
CA ALA A 71 4.67 9.94 -23.58
C ALA A 71 3.86 9.93 -22.29
N LEU A 72 2.78 10.70 -22.23
CA LEU A 72 1.84 10.71 -21.09
C LEU A 72 1.11 9.39 -20.92
N VAL A 73 0.69 8.76 -22.03
CA VAL A 73 0.07 7.42 -22.01
C VAL A 73 1.06 6.35 -21.59
N ALA A 74 2.31 6.41 -22.03
CA ALA A 74 3.36 5.49 -21.59
C ALA A 74 3.66 5.67 -20.08
N CYS A 75 3.66 6.90 -19.59
CA CYS A 75 3.75 7.19 -18.16
C CYS A 75 2.53 6.66 -17.38
N ALA A 76 1.32 6.87 -17.91
CA ALA A 76 0.08 6.39 -17.29
C ALA A 76 -0.06 4.85 -17.31
N LEU A 77 0.38 4.19 -18.39
CA LEU A 77 0.41 2.73 -18.49
C LEU A 77 1.45 2.10 -17.56
N GLY A 78 2.59 2.76 -17.34
CA GLY A 78 3.53 2.37 -16.29
C GLY A 78 2.90 2.38 -14.89
N PHE A 79 1.93 3.25 -14.65
CA PHE A 79 1.16 3.32 -13.40
C PHE A 79 0.12 2.20 -13.24
N LEU A 80 -0.47 1.70 -14.34
CA LEU A 80 -1.53 0.69 -14.26
C LEU A 80 -1.01 -0.74 -13.97
N VAL A 81 0.29 -0.99 -14.12
CA VAL A 81 0.89 -2.32 -13.92
C VAL A 81 1.17 -2.60 -12.43
N VAL A 82 1.07 -1.62 -11.55
CA VAL A 82 1.29 -1.79 -10.11
C VAL A 82 -0.05 -1.88 -9.37
N ALA A 83 -0.94 -2.77 -9.82
CA ALA A 83 -2.03 -3.20 -8.96
C ALA A 83 -1.45 -4.17 -7.90
N PRO A 84 -1.60 -3.88 -6.60
CA PRO A 84 -1.15 -4.81 -5.58
C PRO A 84 -1.90 -6.15 -5.74
N PRO A 85 -1.22 -7.29 -5.56
CA PRO A 85 -1.91 -8.56 -5.51
C PRO A 85 -2.89 -8.52 -4.33
N ALA A 86 -4.18 -8.64 -4.65
CA ALA A 86 -5.21 -8.78 -3.64
C ALA A 86 -5.08 -10.18 -3.03
N ALA A 87 -4.49 -10.29 -1.87
CA ALA A 87 -4.71 -11.36 -0.89
C ALA A 87 -3.96 -11.06 0.41
N ALA A 88 -4.31 -9.99 1.11
CA ALA A 88 -4.07 -9.97 2.55
C ALA A 88 -5.24 -10.70 3.21
N LEU A 89 -4.97 -11.81 3.87
CA LEU A 89 -5.98 -12.55 4.66
C LEU A 89 -6.41 -11.76 5.91
N ALA A 90 -5.66 -10.73 6.28
CA ALA A 90 -5.93 -9.79 7.36
C ALA A 90 -5.36 -8.41 7.00
N ASP A 91 -5.81 -7.35 7.69
CA ASP A 91 -5.24 -6.02 7.54
C ASP A 91 -3.75 -6.05 7.84
N PRO A 92 -2.89 -5.46 6.98
CA PRO A 92 -1.46 -5.46 7.20
C PRO A 92 -1.07 -4.60 8.41
N ALA A 93 0.12 -4.87 8.97
CA ALA A 93 0.73 -3.97 9.94
C ALA A 93 0.90 -2.57 9.34
N GLN A 94 0.43 -1.56 10.05
CA GLN A 94 0.48 -0.15 9.65
C GLN A 94 1.38 0.65 10.61
N PRO A 95 1.95 1.78 10.17
CA PRO A 95 2.64 2.68 11.05
C PRO A 95 1.72 3.18 12.17
N GLY A 96 2.24 3.26 13.40
CA GLY A 96 1.45 3.66 14.55
C GLY A 96 2.28 4.22 15.71
N ASN A 97 1.59 4.78 16.71
CA ASN A 97 2.21 5.32 17.93
C ASN A 97 1.83 4.52 19.17
N THR A 98 1.16 3.39 19.02
CA THR A 98 0.82 2.47 20.09
C THR A 98 1.79 1.30 20.12
N GLU A 99 2.18 0.88 21.32
CA GLU A 99 3.08 -0.23 21.59
C GLU A 99 2.44 -1.17 22.59
N SER A 100 2.26 -2.41 22.23
CA SER A 100 1.83 -3.46 23.14
C SER A 100 3.02 -4.30 23.58
N VAL A 101 3.12 -4.59 24.86
CA VAL A 101 4.21 -5.33 25.47
C VAL A 101 3.66 -6.52 26.23
N VAL A 102 4.24 -7.70 25.98
CA VAL A 102 3.99 -8.89 26.81
C VAL A 102 4.80 -8.75 28.11
N GLU A 103 4.13 -8.76 29.26
CA GLU A 103 4.78 -8.59 30.55
C GLU A 103 5.01 -9.91 31.28
N SER A 104 4.06 -10.84 31.16
CA SER A 104 4.21 -12.14 31.85
C SER A 104 3.39 -13.26 31.17
N VAL A 105 3.89 -14.48 31.37
CA VAL A 105 3.18 -15.74 31.08
C VAL A 105 3.14 -16.52 32.41
N LYS A 106 1.97 -16.84 32.89
CA LYS A 106 1.78 -17.52 34.20
C LYS A 106 0.86 -18.74 34.07
N PRO A 107 1.34 -19.94 34.48
CA PRO A 107 2.67 -20.22 34.97
C PRO A 107 3.75 -20.01 33.89
N SER A 108 4.99 -19.73 34.32
CA SER A 108 6.11 -19.54 33.40
C SER A 108 6.47 -20.84 32.71
N THR A 109 6.77 -20.76 31.42
CA THR A 109 7.17 -21.90 30.61
C THR A 109 8.15 -21.43 29.53
N ASP A 110 9.11 -22.29 29.19
CA ASP A 110 10.02 -22.07 28.06
C ASP A 110 9.46 -22.68 26.75
N ALA A 111 8.40 -23.50 26.85
CA ALA A 111 7.76 -24.17 25.73
C ALA A 111 7.11 -23.22 24.73
N VAL A 112 6.69 -22.02 25.18
CA VAL A 112 5.93 -21.07 24.38
C VAL A 112 6.45 -19.67 24.58
N ARG A 113 6.65 -18.93 23.48
CA ARG A 113 7.04 -17.53 23.48
C ARG A 113 5.98 -16.67 22.79
N PHE A 114 5.65 -15.56 23.45
CA PHE A 114 4.76 -14.55 22.90
C PHE A 114 5.53 -13.27 22.64
N ASP A 115 5.29 -12.65 21.51
CA ASP A 115 5.77 -11.31 21.20
C ASP A 115 4.75 -10.55 20.33
N ILE A 116 4.91 -9.23 20.32
CA ILE A 116 4.04 -8.35 19.54
C ILE A 116 4.80 -7.91 18.29
N VAL A 117 4.11 -7.90 17.14
CA VAL A 117 4.66 -7.51 15.85
C VAL A 117 3.94 -6.26 15.36
N GLY A 118 4.71 -5.28 14.88
CA GLY A 118 4.18 -4.05 14.28
C GLY A 118 3.63 -3.05 15.33
N GLY A 119 4.34 -2.90 16.46
CA GLY A 119 3.93 -2.02 17.56
C GLY A 119 2.86 -2.65 18.43
N ASP A 120 1.63 -2.68 17.97
CA ASP A 120 0.49 -3.32 18.63
C ASP A 120 -0.36 -4.17 17.66
N ALA A 121 0.09 -4.34 16.41
CA ALA A 121 -0.77 -4.86 15.35
C ALA A 121 -1.10 -6.35 15.50
N PHE A 122 -0.12 -7.18 15.85
CA PHE A 122 -0.31 -8.64 15.90
C PHE A 122 0.31 -9.24 17.16
N VAL A 123 -0.38 -10.22 17.72
CA VAL A 123 0.22 -11.18 18.64
C VAL A 123 0.85 -12.31 17.85
N ARG A 124 2.06 -12.67 18.19
CA ARG A 124 2.74 -13.84 17.66
C ARG A 124 3.03 -14.82 18.78
N VAL A 125 2.60 -16.07 18.58
CA VAL A 125 2.96 -17.20 19.42
C VAL A 125 3.92 -18.11 18.69
N ARG A 126 4.95 -18.61 19.38
CA ARG A 126 5.86 -19.65 18.93
C ARG A 126 5.86 -20.75 19.96
N VAL A 127 5.52 -21.96 19.51
CA VAL A 127 5.46 -23.16 20.33
C VAL A 127 6.61 -24.08 19.92
N GLU A 128 7.40 -24.52 20.86
CA GLU A 128 8.45 -25.51 20.62
C GLU A 128 7.84 -26.88 20.30
N ARG A 129 8.52 -27.65 19.45
CA ARG A 129 8.06 -28.99 19.13
C ARG A 129 8.03 -29.89 20.38
N GLY A 130 7.05 -30.76 20.46
CA GLY A 130 6.81 -31.62 21.62
C GLY A 130 5.78 -31.06 22.59
N HIS A 131 5.35 -29.81 22.41
CA HIS A 131 4.35 -29.15 23.25
C HIS A 131 3.05 -28.91 22.50
N ILE A 132 1.94 -28.87 23.25
CA ILE A 132 0.60 -28.59 22.74
C ILE A 132 0.19 -27.20 23.19
N PHE A 133 -0.40 -26.44 22.29
CA PHE A 133 -0.96 -25.13 22.58
C PHE A 133 -2.38 -25.05 22.07
N GLU A 134 -3.29 -24.54 22.89
CA GLU A 134 -4.67 -24.26 22.53
C GLU A 134 -5.07 -22.90 23.02
N MET A 135 -5.85 -22.18 22.21
CA MET A 135 -6.41 -20.89 22.54
C MET A 135 -7.88 -20.82 22.12
N ALA A 136 -8.71 -20.44 23.08
CA ALA A 136 -10.09 -20.08 22.81
C ALA A 136 -10.21 -18.68 22.23
N GLY A 137 -11.27 -18.45 21.50
CA GLY A 137 -11.65 -17.14 20.97
C GLY A 137 -12.27 -16.22 22.04
N TYR A 138 -12.84 -15.11 21.60
CA TYR A 138 -13.44 -14.09 22.49
C TYR A 138 -14.71 -14.56 23.20
N TYR A 139 -15.36 -15.59 22.67
CA TYR A 139 -16.61 -16.17 23.18
C TYR A 139 -16.40 -17.60 23.69
N ASP A 140 -15.16 -17.94 24.08
CA ASP A 140 -14.73 -19.26 24.54
C ASP A 140 -14.84 -20.37 23.47
N GLU A 141 -15.07 -20.01 22.20
CA GLU A 141 -15.08 -20.95 21.09
C GLU A 141 -13.67 -21.43 20.74
N PRO A 142 -13.49 -22.68 20.22
CA PRO A 142 -12.19 -23.17 19.75
C PRO A 142 -11.67 -22.29 18.60
N PHE A 143 -10.44 -21.73 18.77
CA PHE A 143 -9.87 -20.80 17.78
C PHE A 143 -8.56 -21.29 17.17
N VAL A 144 -7.54 -21.57 17.96
CA VAL A 144 -6.22 -22.00 17.49
C VAL A 144 -5.74 -23.22 18.24
N ARG A 145 -5.15 -24.20 17.53
CA ARG A 145 -4.43 -25.35 18.06
C ARG A 145 -3.06 -25.46 17.43
N ILE A 146 -2.05 -25.75 18.23
CA ILE A 146 -0.73 -26.11 17.75
C ILE A 146 -0.36 -27.48 18.30
N ALA A 147 -0.18 -28.46 17.42
CA ALA A 147 0.14 -29.82 17.78
C ALA A 147 1.64 -30.00 18.09
N GLN A 148 2.01 -31.11 18.72
CA GLN A 148 3.40 -31.44 19.11
C GLN A 148 4.38 -31.43 17.93
N ASP A 149 3.91 -31.73 16.72
CA ASP A 149 4.73 -31.71 15.49
C ASP A 149 4.94 -30.28 14.94
N GLY A 150 4.33 -29.26 15.56
CA GLY A 150 4.35 -27.88 15.12
C GLY A 150 3.28 -27.55 14.07
N THR A 151 2.33 -28.44 13.80
CA THR A 151 1.19 -28.14 12.92
C THR A 151 0.26 -27.15 13.62
N VAL A 152 0.03 -26.02 13.00
CA VAL A 152 -0.89 -24.98 13.45
C VAL A 152 -2.20 -25.14 12.70
N SER A 153 -3.28 -25.32 13.43
CA SER A 153 -4.64 -25.38 12.90
C SER A 153 -5.48 -24.22 13.45
N VAL A 154 -6.27 -23.62 12.59
CA VAL A 154 -7.15 -22.51 12.91
C VAL A 154 -8.58 -22.87 12.54
N ASN A 155 -9.51 -22.57 13.42
CA ASN A 155 -10.93 -22.77 13.16
C ASN A 155 -11.51 -21.58 12.40
N GLU A 156 -11.76 -21.73 11.10
CA GLU A 156 -12.27 -20.65 10.24
C GLU A 156 -13.75 -20.32 10.52
N SER A 157 -14.49 -21.20 11.20
CA SER A 157 -15.87 -20.94 11.65
C SER A 157 -15.93 -20.11 12.94
N SER A 158 -14.80 -19.93 13.65
CA SER A 158 -14.71 -19.09 14.86
C SER A 158 -15.03 -17.63 14.56
N ASP A 159 -15.80 -16.99 15.42
CA ASP A 159 -16.07 -15.56 15.37
C ASP A 159 -14.78 -14.75 15.54
N THR A 160 -13.87 -15.21 16.41
CA THR A 160 -12.55 -14.61 16.59
C THR A 160 -11.74 -14.64 15.31
N PHE A 161 -11.77 -15.71 14.52
CA PHE A 161 -11.09 -15.76 13.23
C PHE A 161 -11.63 -14.70 12.26
N ARG A 162 -12.95 -14.52 12.20
CA ARG A 162 -13.58 -13.52 11.33
C ARG A 162 -13.23 -12.09 11.74
N ILE A 163 -13.29 -11.81 13.05
CA ILE A 163 -12.97 -10.50 13.63
C ILE A 163 -11.48 -10.17 13.43
N SER A 164 -10.61 -11.16 13.63
CA SER A 164 -9.14 -11.00 13.52
C SER A 164 -8.62 -10.70 12.11
N LYS A 165 -9.49 -10.72 11.09
CA LYS A 165 -9.13 -10.30 9.73
C LYS A 165 -9.00 -8.78 9.58
N SER A 166 -9.64 -8.02 10.45
CA SER A 166 -9.63 -6.56 10.44
C SER A 166 -9.11 -6.00 11.75
N ARG A 167 -8.25 -4.98 11.66
CA ARG A 167 -7.72 -4.28 12.84
C ARG A 167 -8.83 -3.69 13.71
N TYR A 168 -9.91 -3.21 13.10
CA TYR A 168 -11.00 -2.53 13.80
C TYR A 168 -12.30 -3.33 13.83
N GLY A 169 -12.27 -4.59 13.41
CA GLY A 169 -13.48 -5.42 13.33
C GLY A 169 -14.51 -4.93 12.31
N ALA A 170 -14.13 -4.02 11.40
CA ALA A 170 -15.04 -3.43 10.44
C ALA A 170 -15.57 -4.47 9.44
N GLY A 171 -16.90 -4.44 9.20
CA GLY A 171 -17.56 -5.32 8.23
C GLY A 171 -17.92 -6.70 8.75
N THR A 172 -17.66 -7.00 10.02
CA THR A 172 -18.07 -8.25 10.65
C THR A 172 -19.37 -8.02 11.40
N THR A 173 -20.49 -8.48 10.85
CA THR A 173 -21.74 -8.61 11.61
C THR A 173 -21.59 -9.83 12.52
N LEU A 174 -21.37 -9.58 13.80
CA LEU A 174 -21.44 -10.63 14.81
C LEU A 174 -22.92 -10.84 15.13
N ASP A 175 -23.42 -12.00 14.84
CA ASP A 175 -24.77 -12.41 15.25
C ASP A 175 -24.79 -12.88 16.70
N GLY A 176 -23.63 -12.84 17.38
CA GLY A 176 -23.49 -13.26 18.79
C GLY A 176 -23.66 -14.76 18.99
N SER A 177 -23.86 -15.48 17.91
CA SER A 177 -23.98 -16.94 17.92
C SER A 177 -22.58 -17.56 17.85
N GLY A 178 -21.58 -16.97 18.53
CA GLY A 178 -20.24 -17.57 18.50
C GLY A 178 -20.38 -19.06 18.32
N SER A 179 -19.91 -19.61 17.22
CA SER A 179 -20.29 -20.93 16.70
C SER A 179 -20.04 -22.08 17.69
N THR A 180 -20.77 -22.04 18.84
CA THR A 180 -20.84 -23.14 19.75
C THR A 180 -21.73 -24.28 19.22
N ASP A 181 -22.59 -23.96 18.24
CA ASP A 181 -23.53 -24.93 17.62
C ASP A 181 -23.18 -25.23 16.15
N GLY A 182 -22.14 -24.58 15.56
CA GLY A 182 -21.68 -24.81 14.20
C GLY A 182 -20.60 -25.86 14.13
N GLU A 183 -20.55 -26.58 13.01
CA GLU A 183 -19.48 -27.56 12.72
C GLU A 183 -18.12 -26.83 12.66
N GLU A 184 -17.15 -27.26 13.46
CA GLU A 184 -15.79 -26.69 13.49
C GLU A 184 -15.11 -26.89 12.13
N SER A 185 -14.55 -25.83 11.57
CA SER A 185 -13.83 -25.84 10.29
C SER A 185 -12.34 -25.62 10.52
N TRP A 186 -11.59 -26.69 10.75
CA TRP A 186 -10.16 -26.63 11.02
C TRP A 186 -9.33 -26.64 9.73
N VAL A 187 -8.52 -25.61 9.53
CA VAL A 187 -7.60 -25.46 8.40
C VAL A 187 -6.17 -25.36 8.91
N VAL A 188 -5.25 -26.05 8.25
CA VAL A 188 -3.82 -25.94 8.56
C VAL A 188 -3.28 -24.61 8.05
N ALA A 189 -2.92 -23.71 8.98
CA ALA A 189 -2.37 -22.39 8.70
C ALA A 189 -0.84 -22.40 8.56
N ALA A 190 -0.13 -23.23 9.33
CA ALA A 190 1.33 -23.34 9.33
C ALA A 190 1.80 -24.70 9.81
N ARG A 191 3.11 -25.02 9.66
CA ARG A 191 3.72 -26.27 10.14
C ARG A 191 5.03 -26.05 10.92
N ASN A 192 5.21 -24.84 11.45
CA ASN A 192 6.44 -24.42 12.11
C ASN A 192 6.23 -23.97 13.55
N GLY A 193 5.11 -24.33 14.16
CA GLY A 193 4.77 -23.94 15.54
C GLY A 193 4.55 -22.44 15.74
N THR A 194 4.39 -21.67 14.68
CA THR A 194 4.24 -20.21 14.77
C THR A 194 2.91 -19.77 14.19
N TYR A 195 2.16 -18.99 14.97
CA TYR A 195 0.93 -18.33 14.54
C TYR A 195 0.94 -16.84 14.86
N LEU A 196 0.26 -16.08 14.00
CA LEU A 196 0.16 -14.63 14.10
C LEU A 196 -1.26 -14.21 13.80
N TRP A 197 -1.85 -13.36 14.67
CA TRP A 197 -3.21 -12.86 14.49
C TRP A 197 -3.37 -11.45 15.06
N HIS A 198 -4.36 -10.70 14.56
CA HIS A 198 -4.83 -9.51 15.25
C HIS A 198 -5.61 -9.94 16.49
N ASP A 199 -5.18 -9.52 17.67
CA ASP A 199 -5.94 -9.70 18.88
C ASP A 199 -6.46 -8.36 19.37
N HIS A 200 -7.77 -8.19 19.36
CA HIS A 200 -8.42 -6.94 19.73
C HIS A 200 -8.23 -6.56 21.21
N ARG A 201 -7.77 -7.47 22.04
CA ARG A 201 -7.40 -7.19 23.45
C ARG A 201 -6.10 -6.43 23.56
N VAL A 202 -5.16 -6.63 22.63
CA VAL A 202 -3.79 -6.11 22.73
C VAL A 202 -3.56 -4.81 21.99
N HIS A 203 -4.47 -4.36 21.15
CA HIS A 203 -4.31 -3.13 20.37
C HIS A 203 -5.46 -2.15 20.57
N TRP A 204 -5.24 -0.91 20.16
CA TRP A 204 -6.27 0.13 20.22
C TRP A 204 -7.29 -0.05 19.09
N MET A 205 -8.58 -0.13 19.47
CA MET A 205 -9.69 -0.47 18.58
C MET A 205 -10.34 0.74 17.87
N SER A 206 -9.75 1.93 17.97
CA SER A 206 -10.31 3.13 17.33
C SER A 206 -9.30 3.76 16.39
N PRO A 207 -9.74 4.35 15.26
CA PRO A 207 -8.88 5.14 14.39
C PRO A 207 -8.40 6.46 15.04
N THR A 208 -9.07 6.90 16.13
CA THR A 208 -8.61 8.06 16.90
C THR A 208 -7.57 7.64 17.93
N ALA A 209 -6.58 8.50 18.17
CA ALA A 209 -5.53 8.22 19.14
C ALA A 209 -6.12 7.98 20.54
N PRO A 210 -5.61 6.97 21.29
CA PRO A 210 -6.04 6.75 22.67
C PRO A 210 -5.59 7.87 23.59
N GLN A 211 -6.21 7.93 24.78
CA GLN A 211 -5.71 8.74 25.89
C GLN A 211 -4.91 7.86 26.83
N ALA A 212 -3.73 8.34 27.25
CA ALA A 212 -2.94 7.66 28.26
C ALA A 212 -3.55 7.88 29.65
N ILE A 213 -3.54 6.81 30.47
CA ILE A 213 -4.04 6.83 31.85
C ILE A 213 -3.00 7.46 32.79
N ASN A 214 -1.71 7.39 32.44
CA ASN A 214 -0.61 7.88 33.26
C ASN A 214 0.55 8.46 32.41
N ASP A 215 1.52 9.07 33.08
CA ASP A 215 2.69 9.71 32.45
C ASP A 215 3.62 8.73 31.72
N ARG A 216 3.48 7.42 31.92
CA ARG A 216 4.22 6.39 31.15
C ARG A 216 3.55 6.04 29.83
N GLY A 217 2.41 6.66 29.56
CA GLY A 217 1.63 6.42 28.34
C GLY A 217 0.75 5.17 28.39
N LEU A 218 0.50 4.58 29.56
CA LEU A 218 -0.37 3.42 29.69
C LEU A 218 -1.78 3.74 29.16
N VAL A 219 -2.28 2.91 28.26
CA VAL A 219 -3.64 2.99 27.70
C VAL A 219 -4.54 1.95 28.33
N GLN A 220 -4.12 0.70 28.32
CA GLN A 220 -4.85 -0.43 28.90
C GLN A 220 -3.93 -1.57 29.27
N GLN A 221 -4.37 -2.40 30.22
CA GLN A 221 -3.77 -3.71 30.47
C GLN A 221 -4.62 -4.78 29.80
N TRP A 222 -4.00 -5.87 29.38
CA TRP A 222 -4.69 -6.94 28.68
C TRP A 222 -4.23 -8.31 29.18
N THR A 223 -5.13 -9.31 28.99
CA THR A 223 -4.85 -10.71 29.28
C THR A 223 -5.39 -11.59 28.17
N ILE A 224 -4.66 -12.68 27.86
CA ILE A 224 -5.08 -13.72 26.92
C ILE A 224 -5.00 -15.06 27.66
N PRO A 225 -6.12 -15.72 27.95
CA PRO A 225 -6.12 -17.08 28.47
C PRO A 225 -5.75 -18.07 27.35
N VAL A 226 -4.87 -19.01 27.67
CA VAL A 226 -4.43 -20.08 26.78
C VAL A 226 -4.24 -21.37 27.57
N VAL A 227 -4.11 -22.49 26.87
CA VAL A 227 -3.81 -23.79 27.48
C VAL A 227 -2.51 -24.30 26.86
N ILE A 228 -1.54 -24.65 27.70
CA ILE A 228 -0.23 -25.19 27.28
C ILE A 228 -0.05 -26.53 27.96
N ASP A 229 0.11 -27.62 27.20
CA ASP A 229 0.23 -28.99 27.72
C ASP A 229 -0.88 -29.35 28.70
N ASN A 230 -2.12 -29.01 28.40
CA ASN A 230 -3.31 -29.13 29.25
C ASN A 230 -3.30 -28.29 30.55
N GLN A 231 -2.35 -27.34 30.69
CA GLN A 231 -2.27 -26.44 31.83
C GLN A 231 -2.82 -25.07 31.48
N PRO A 232 -3.87 -24.58 32.17
CA PRO A 232 -4.36 -23.21 32.01
C PRO A 232 -3.25 -22.19 32.30
N THR A 233 -3.06 -21.27 31.38
CA THR A 233 -1.98 -20.27 31.40
C THR A 233 -2.55 -18.91 31.01
N ILE A 234 -2.11 -17.86 31.68
CA ILE A 234 -2.48 -16.47 31.39
C ILE A 234 -1.30 -15.72 30.83
N VAL A 235 -1.45 -15.19 29.64
CA VAL A 235 -0.52 -14.21 29.05
C VAL A 235 -1.02 -12.82 29.38
N SER A 236 -0.19 -11.98 29.98
CA SER A 236 -0.55 -10.61 30.37
C SER A 236 0.39 -9.60 29.77
N GLY A 237 -0.13 -8.42 29.49
CA GLY A 237 0.63 -7.31 28.97
C GLY A 237 -0.06 -5.97 29.10
N SER A 238 0.55 -4.97 28.52
CA SER A 238 0.07 -3.58 28.56
C SER A 238 0.22 -2.91 27.20
N LEU A 239 -0.74 -2.08 26.87
CA LEU A 239 -0.73 -1.21 25.69
C LEU A 239 -0.35 0.20 26.13
N TYR A 240 0.61 0.77 25.44
CA TYR A 240 1.12 2.12 25.69
C TYR A 240 0.93 3.01 24.48
N LEU A 241 0.58 4.27 24.71
CA LEU A 241 0.73 5.36 23.75
C LEU A 241 2.15 5.92 23.88
N ARG A 242 2.85 6.02 22.77
CA ARG A 242 4.20 6.59 22.71
C ARG A 242 4.16 7.91 21.96
N ASP A 243 5.07 8.81 22.31
CA ASP A 243 5.20 10.10 21.67
C ASP A 243 5.44 9.94 20.17
N ALA A 244 4.59 10.60 19.38
CA ALA A 244 4.74 10.66 17.95
C ALA A 244 5.97 11.48 17.54
N PRO A 245 6.74 11.06 16.53
CA PRO A 245 7.75 11.93 15.94
C PRO A 245 7.14 13.22 15.43
N GLY A 246 7.85 14.32 15.63
CA GLY A 246 7.37 15.63 15.19
C GLY A 246 7.28 15.73 13.66
N SER A 247 6.27 16.43 13.16
CA SER A 247 6.11 16.70 11.71
C SER A 247 7.25 17.55 11.11
N TRP A 248 8.13 18.12 11.94
CA TRP A 248 9.31 18.87 11.50
C TRP A 248 10.26 18.04 10.61
N TRP A 249 10.21 16.71 10.66
CA TRP A 249 10.95 15.83 9.76
C TRP A 249 10.69 16.14 8.26
N TRP A 250 9.51 16.66 7.93
CA TRP A 250 9.19 17.09 6.57
C TRP A 250 10.02 18.28 6.09
N LEU A 251 10.68 19.03 6.97
CA LEU A 251 11.61 20.09 6.58
C LEU A 251 12.82 19.54 5.80
N LEU A 252 13.14 18.26 5.95
CA LEU A 252 14.19 17.59 5.16
C LEU A 252 13.83 17.51 3.66
N ALA A 253 12.59 17.73 3.28
CA ALA A 253 12.23 17.88 1.87
C ALA A 253 12.87 19.12 1.22
N VAL A 254 13.17 20.16 2.00
CA VAL A 254 13.80 21.39 1.48
C VAL A 254 15.21 21.14 0.94
N PRO A 255 16.17 20.57 1.71
CA PRO A 255 17.47 20.23 1.15
C PRO A 255 17.37 19.22 0.01
N GLY A 256 16.46 18.23 0.10
CA GLY A 256 16.18 17.31 -1.01
C GLY A 256 15.76 18.04 -2.29
N LEU A 257 14.84 19.01 -2.18
CA LEU A 257 14.38 19.85 -3.28
C LEU A 257 15.54 20.65 -3.91
N VAL A 258 16.35 21.31 -3.08
CA VAL A 258 17.49 22.10 -3.54
C VAL A 258 18.49 21.21 -4.28
N VAL A 259 18.85 20.05 -3.71
CA VAL A 259 19.75 19.09 -4.33
C VAL A 259 19.16 18.63 -5.67
N GLY A 260 17.93 18.17 -5.71
CA GLY A 260 17.25 17.71 -6.92
C GLY A 260 17.16 18.79 -7.99
N PHE A 261 16.88 20.04 -7.61
CA PHE A 261 16.81 21.14 -8.56
C PHE A 261 18.20 21.58 -9.11
N VAL A 262 19.21 21.65 -8.26
CA VAL A 262 20.55 22.12 -8.63
C VAL A 262 21.32 21.02 -9.39
N LEU A 263 21.40 19.80 -8.85
CA LEU A 263 22.17 18.71 -9.42
C LEU A 263 21.52 18.10 -10.66
N SER A 264 20.19 18.18 -10.80
CA SER A 264 19.47 17.66 -11.97
C SER A 264 19.94 18.22 -13.32
N ARG A 265 20.69 19.33 -13.30
CA ARG A 265 21.36 19.86 -14.52
C ARG A 265 22.35 18.88 -15.11
N ARG A 266 23.03 18.06 -14.28
CA ARG A 266 24.18 17.24 -14.66
C ARG A 266 23.97 15.75 -14.52
N ILE A 267 23.27 15.32 -13.47
CA ILE A 267 23.24 13.90 -13.04
C ILE A 267 21.84 13.38 -12.66
N ALA A 268 20.75 14.04 -13.10
CA ALA A 268 19.38 13.68 -12.73
C ALA A 268 19.06 12.16 -12.67
N PRO A 269 19.45 11.34 -13.66
CA PRO A 269 19.16 9.90 -13.58
C PRO A 269 19.88 9.20 -12.42
N ARG A 270 21.10 9.61 -12.09
CA ARG A 270 21.88 8.99 -11.00
C ARG A 270 21.30 9.31 -9.64
N GLU A 271 20.79 10.53 -9.45
CA GLU A 271 20.16 10.95 -8.21
C GLU A 271 18.86 10.17 -7.96
N LEU A 272 18.03 10.06 -9.01
CA LEU A 272 16.78 9.28 -8.91
C LEU A 272 17.05 7.78 -8.74
N ALA A 273 18.13 7.25 -9.35
CA ALA A 273 18.55 5.88 -9.09
C ALA A 273 18.98 5.69 -7.63
N GLY A 274 19.75 6.63 -7.06
CA GLY A 274 20.13 6.60 -5.65
C GLY A 274 18.94 6.68 -4.71
N ALA A 275 18.01 7.62 -4.96
CA ALA A 275 16.77 7.74 -4.21
C ALA A 275 15.88 6.50 -4.32
N GLY A 276 15.76 5.95 -5.53
CA GLY A 276 15.03 4.71 -5.78
C GLY A 276 15.66 3.52 -5.06
N ALA A 277 16.99 3.41 -5.06
CA ALA A 277 17.71 2.36 -4.33
C ALA A 277 17.48 2.48 -2.81
N LEU A 278 17.54 3.70 -2.26
CA LEU A 278 17.22 3.96 -0.85
C LEU A 278 15.80 3.49 -0.51
N PHE A 279 14.80 3.82 -1.35
CA PHE A 279 13.42 3.37 -1.16
C PHE A 279 13.28 1.87 -1.33
N ALA A 280 13.92 1.27 -2.33
CA ALA A 280 13.87 -0.17 -2.53
C ALA A 280 14.48 -0.92 -1.32
N VAL A 281 15.61 -0.48 -0.79
CA VAL A 281 16.24 -1.07 0.40
C VAL A 281 15.36 -0.87 1.63
N THR A 282 14.93 0.36 1.92
CA THR A 282 14.08 0.64 3.09
C THR A 282 12.77 -0.14 3.00
N GLY A 283 12.09 -0.12 1.86
CA GLY A 283 10.86 -0.86 1.61
C GLY A 283 11.04 -2.38 1.66
N SER A 284 12.22 -2.89 1.31
CA SER A 284 12.53 -4.31 1.47
C SER A 284 12.58 -4.72 2.94
N PHE A 285 13.23 -3.93 3.80
CA PHE A 285 13.23 -4.18 5.24
C PHE A 285 11.83 -4.09 5.85
N MET A 286 11.03 -3.12 5.41
CA MET A 286 9.63 -3.03 5.84
C MET A 286 8.82 -4.27 5.43
N PHE A 287 9.00 -4.75 4.21
CA PHE A 287 8.23 -5.87 3.69
C PHE A 287 8.68 -7.21 4.26
N TRP A 288 10.00 -7.50 4.26
CA TRP A 288 10.52 -8.78 4.77
C TRP A 288 10.78 -8.78 6.28
N GLY A 289 10.84 -7.62 6.92
CA GLY A 289 10.99 -7.49 8.37
C GLY A 289 9.74 -7.90 9.17
N VAL A 290 8.59 -8.07 8.50
CA VAL A 290 7.36 -8.60 9.12
C VAL A 290 7.05 -10.00 8.60
N PRO A 291 6.43 -10.87 9.43
CA PRO A 291 5.95 -12.18 8.99
C PRO A 291 4.98 -12.07 7.81
N SER A 292 4.91 -13.12 6.99
CA SER A 292 4.11 -13.13 5.75
C SER A 292 2.64 -12.77 5.96
N GLN A 293 2.07 -13.17 7.09
CA GLN A 293 0.67 -12.90 7.46
C GLN A 293 0.39 -11.42 7.76
N ALA A 294 1.43 -10.67 8.18
CA ALA A 294 1.33 -9.26 8.55
C ALA A 294 1.79 -8.30 7.43
N ARG A 295 2.18 -8.84 6.28
CA ARG A 295 2.71 -8.03 5.17
C ARG A 295 1.62 -7.29 4.43
N GLY A 296 1.87 -6.00 4.23
CA GLY A 296 1.12 -5.17 3.30
C GLY A 296 1.63 -5.26 1.86
N ALA A 297 1.15 -4.35 1.01
CA ALA A 297 1.68 -4.20 -0.33
C ALA A 297 3.13 -3.68 -0.28
N PRO A 298 4.05 -4.21 -1.11
CA PRO A 298 5.44 -3.78 -1.13
C PRO A 298 5.64 -2.46 -1.91
N GLY A 299 4.77 -1.46 -1.67
CA GLY A 299 4.69 -0.23 -2.47
C GLY A 299 6.02 0.52 -2.55
N MET A 300 6.64 0.81 -1.42
CA MET A 300 7.92 1.51 -1.36
C MET A 300 9.04 0.74 -2.04
N PHE A 301 9.11 -0.59 -1.85
CA PHE A 301 10.09 -1.46 -2.50
C PHE A 301 9.91 -1.46 -4.02
N VAL A 302 8.70 -1.73 -4.49
CA VAL A 302 8.40 -1.85 -5.93
C VAL A 302 8.60 -0.53 -6.66
N LEU A 303 8.08 0.57 -6.14
CA LEU A 303 8.21 1.88 -6.75
C LEU A 303 9.64 2.41 -6.70
N GLY A 304 10.38 2.12 -5.63
CA GLY A 304 11.81 2.40 -5.55
C GLY A 304 12.61 1.63 -6.60
N ALA A 305 12.39 0.32 -6.72
CA ALA A 305 13.03 -0.51 -7.74
C ALA A 305 12.67 -0.07 -9.17
N LEU A 306 11.40 0.29 -9.41
CA LEU A 306 10.95 0.85 -10.69
C LEU A 306 11.68 2.15 -11.03
N ALA A 307 11.86 3.06 -10.08
CA ALA A 307 12.60 4.29 -10.28
C ALA A 307 14.07 4.02 -10.64
N VAL A 308 14.71 3.01 -10.03
CA VAL A 308 16.06 2.56 -10.39
C VAL A 308 16.08 2.06 -11.83
N LEU A 309 15.18 1.16 -12.22
CA LEU A 309 15.13 0.59 -13.56
C LEU A 309 14.91 1.66 -14.63
N ILE A 310 13.97 2.59 -14.40
CA ILE A 310 13.72 3.71 -15.31
C ILE A 310 14.97 4.59 -15.42
N SER A 311 15.66 4.86 -14.30
CA SER A 311 16.89 5.66 -14.29
C SER A 311 18.03 4.98 -15.06
N ILE A 312 18.17 3.66 -14.96
CA ILE A 312 19.13 2.89 -15.76
C ILE A 312 18.77 2.97 -17.24
N ALA A 313 17.49 2.86 -17.61
CA ALA A 313 17.05 2.96 -19.00
C ALA A 313 17.44 4.30 -19.65
N THR A 314 17.58 5.38 -18.88
CA THR A 314 18.08 6.67 -19.42
C THR A 314 19.49 6.57 -19.99
N ALA A 315 20.33 5.68 -19.46
CA ALA A 315 21.67 5.48 -19.96
C ALA A 315 21.68 4.90 -21.39
N VAL A 316 20.68 4.06 -21.71
CA VAL A 316 20.53 3.45 -23.05
C VAL A 316 20.07 4.48 -24.09
N VAL A 317 19.18 5.40 -23.68
CA VAL A 317 18.59 6.39 -24.61
C VAL A 317 19.24 7.77 -24.51
N ARG A 318 20.45 7.85 -23.98
CA ARG A 318 21.18 9.08 -23.64
C ARG A 318 21.18 10.15 -24.74
N ASN A 319 21.18 9.77 -26.02
CA ASN A 319 21.22 10.68 -27.14
C ASN A 319 19.83 11.26 -27.53
N ARG A 320 18.76 10.89 -26.83
CA ARG A 320 17.39 11.35 -27.10
C ARG A 320 16.86 12.15 -25.91
N GLY A 321 17.24 13.42 -25.82
CA GLY A 321 16.99 14.28 -24.65
C GLY A 321 15.53 14.32 -24.19
N GLU A 322 14.55 14.31 -25.10
CA GLU A 322 13.12 14.30 -24.73
C GLU A 322 12.71 12.98 -24.05
N ILE A 323 13.22 11.85 -24.54
CA ILE A 323 12.94 10.54 -23.93
C ILE A 323 13.57 10.48 -22.54
N VAL A 324 14.80 10.99 -22.39
CA VAL A 324 15.46 11.07 -21.09
C VAL A 324 14.66 11.93 -20.11
N ASP A 325 14.20 13.12 -20.51
CA ASP A 325 13.40 13.98 -19.64
C ASP A 325 12.04 13.34 -19.29
N ALA A 326 11.41 12.60 -20.22
CA ALA A 326 10.21 11.83 -19.95
C ALA A 326 10.43 10.69 -18.93
N LEU A 327 11.53 9.93 -19.09
CA LEU A 327 11.90 8.86 -18.17
C LEU A 327 12.25 9.41 -16.78
N VAL A 328 12.99 10.51 -16.70
CA VAL A 328 13.32 11.19 -15.44
C VAL A 328 12.04 11.65 -14.74
N THR A 329 11.09 12.24 -15.48
CA THR A 329 9.79 12.65 -14.91
C THR A 329 9.03 11.44 -14.41
N SER A 330 9.00 10.33 -15.15
CA SER A 330 8.31 9.09 -14.73
C SER A 330 8.92 8.48 -13.48
N ALA A 331 10.26 8.45 -13.38
CA ALA A 331 10.93 7.96 -12.17
C ALA A 331 10.63 8.85 -10.95
N ALA A 332 10.63 10.17 -11.13
CA ALA A 332 10.28 11.11 -10.07
C ALA A 332 8.83 10.93 -9.61
N VAL A 333 7.90 10.72 -10.54
CA VAL A 333 6.48 10.45 -10.22
C VAL A 333 6.35 9.13 -9.45
N ALA A 334 7.03 8.05 -9.85
CA ALA A 334 7.01 6.79 -9.11
C ALA A 334 7.46 6.96 -7.66
N LEU A 335 8.54 7.73 -7.43
CA LEU A 335 9.02 8.04 -6.08
C LEU A 335 8.02 8.89 -5.29
N LEU A 336 7.39 9.89 -5.92
CA LEU A 336 6.37 10.71 -5.26
C LEU A 336 5.14 9.90 -4.87
N VAL A 337 4.72 8.95 -5.70
CA VAL A 337 3.64 8.02 -5.32
C VAL A 337 4.04 7.19 -4.11
N ALA A 338 5.26 6.65 -4.08
CA ALA A 338 5.76 5.93 -2.92
C ALA A 338 5.76 6.82 -1.65
N VAL A 339 6.18 8.08 -1.77
CA VAL A 339 6.12 9.06 -0.67
C VAL A 339 4.69 9.26 -0.16
N VAL A 340 3.72 9.42 -1.05
CA VAL A 340 2.31 9.61 -0.68
C VAL A 340 1.74 8.38 0.03
N LEU A 341 2.05 7.19 -0.45
CA LEU A 341 1.61 5.94 0.14
C LEU A 341 2.20 5.74 1.55
N GLU A 342 3.45 6.13 1.74
CA GLU A 342 4.21 5.89 2.97
C GLU A 342 4.35 7.14 3.86
N ARG A 343 3.56 8.20 3.62
CA ARG A 343 3.68 9.49 4.33
C ARG A 343 3.56 9.36 5.86
N GLU A 344 2.79 8.38 6.33
CA GLU A 344 2.53 8.16 7.75
C GLU A 344 3.76 7.68 8.52
N ILE A 345 4.74 7.09 7.84
CA ILE A 345 6.02 6.68 8.43
C ILE A 345 6.76 7.85 9.08
N VAL A 346 6.59 9.06 8.55
CA VAL A 346 7.32 10.25 9.02
C VAL A 346 6.82 10.71 10.40
N THR A 347 5.53 10.54 10.67
CA THR A 347 4.84 11.03 11.87
C THR A 347 4.43 9.93 12.84
N ASN A 348 4.68 8.68 12.51
CA ASN A 348 4.43 7.54 13.41
C ASN A 348 5.73 6.93 13.93
N ARG A 349 5.70 6.49 15.18
CA ARG A 349 6.88 5.97 15.89
C ARG A 349 7.28 4.59 15.41
N PHE A 350 6.31 3.68 15.33
CA PHE A 350 6.55 2.30 14.92
C PHE A 350 6.29 2.13 13.44
N VAL A 351 7.30 1.66 12.72
CA VAL A 351 7.25 1.36 11.30
C VAL A 351 7.31 -0.16 11.12
N PRO A 352 6.37 -0.78 10.40
CA PRO A 352 6.38 -2.21 10.19
C PRO A 352 7.74 -2.71 9.69
N GLY A 353 8.27 -3.75 10.31
CA GLY A 353 9.56 -4.37 9.97
C GLY A 353 10.81 -3.59 10.38
N LEU A 354 10.68 -2.32 10.79
CA LEU A 354 11.80 -1.45 11.18
C LEU A 354 11.69 -0.93 12.63
N GLY A 355 10.53 -1.12 13.28
CA GLY A 355 10.31 -0.62 14.65
C GLY A 355 10.44 0.90 14.75
N ASP A 356 11.05 1.39 15.82
CA ASP A 356 11.33 2.83 16.02
C ASP A 356 12.64 3.24 15.31
N SER A 357 12.63 3.17 13.97
CA SER A 357 13.79 3.51 13.14
C SER A 357 13.71 4.95 12.62
N VAL A 358 14.84 5.67 12.69
CA VAL A 358 14.98 7.00 12.10
C VAL A 358 15.15 6.97 10.58
N VAL A 359 15.62 5.85 10.02
CA VAL A 359 15.96 5.72 8.59
C VAL A 359 14.83 6.09 7.65
N PRO A 360 13.61 5.52 7.79
CA PRO A 360 12.51 5.88 6.88
C PRO A 360 12.03 7.33 7.08
N ARG A 361 12.16 7.89 8.29
CA ARG A 361 11.84 9.30 8.58
C ARG A 361 12.78 10.27 7.88
N LEU A 362 14.04 9.89 7.69
CA LEU A 362 15.01 10.65 6.88
C LEU A 362 14.76 10.45 5.38
N ALA A 363 14.58 9.20 4.98
CA ALA A 363 14.49 8.82 3.57
C ALA A 363 13.27 9.43 2.88
N VAL A 364 12.08 9.35 3.49
CA VAL A 364 10.82 9.76 2.84
C VAL A 364 10.81 11.25 2.50
N PRO A 365 11.08 12.20 3.42
CA PRO A 365 11.09 13.63 3.10
C PRO A 365 12.22 14.02 2.14
N LEU A 366 13.42 13.47 2.32
CA LEU A 366 14.56 13.76 1.42
C LEU A 366 14.25 13.34 -0.02
N VAL A 367 13.73 12.13 -0.20
CA VAL A 367 13.34 11.62 -1.52
C VAL A 367 12.17 12.42 -2.09
N ALA A 368 11.20 12.83 -1.25
CA ALA A 368 10.11 13.71 -1.68
C ALA A 368 10.63 15.00 -2.32
N GLY A 369 11.49 15.71 -1.61
CA GLY A 369 12.09 16.95 -2.09
C GLY A 369 12.91 16.73 -3.37
N LEU A 370 13.77 15.72 -3.37
CA LEU A 370 14.61 15.39 -4.52
C LEU A 370 13.77 15.04 -5.76
N ALA A 371 12.75 14.23 -5.62
CA ALA A 371 11.86 13.85 -6.72
C ALA A 371 11.09 15.06 -7.27
N VAL A 372 10.59 15.97 -6.40
CA VAL A 372 9.95 17.22 -6.83
C VAL A 372 10.95 18.09 -7.61
N GLY A 373 12.14 18.34 -7.08
CA GLY A 373 13.12 19.21 -7.71
C GLY A 373 13.59 18.69 -9.07
N THR A 374 13.92 17.40 -9.14
CA THR A 374 14.40 16.73 -10.36
C THR A 374 13.29 16.61 -11.40
N GLY A 375 12.09 16.16 -10.96
CA GLY A 375 10.92 15.94 -11.82
C GLY A 375 10.38 17.24 -12.40
N ALA A 376 10.22 18.28 -11.59
CA ALA A 376 9.76 19.59 -12.04
C ALA A 376 10.69 20.17 -13.12
N ARG A 377 12.00 20.01 -12.93
CA ARG A 377 12.96 20.48 -13.91
C ARG A 377 12.93 19.71 -15.22
N ALA A 378 12.82 18.37 -15.16
CA ALA A 378 12.69 17.53 -16.35
C ALA A 378 11.39 17.85 -17.10
N LEU A 379 10.29 18.01 -16.37
CA LEU A 379 9.00 18.39 -16.93
C LEU A 379 9.05 19.78 -17.59
N ALA A 380 9.70 20.76 -16.95
CA ALA A 380 9.88 22.10 -17.53
C ALA A 380 10.64 22.05 -18.86
N ARG A 381 11.66 21.17 -18.98
CA ARG A 381 12.37 20.98 -20.26
C ARG A 381 11.52 20.32 -21.33
N LEU A 382 10.65 19.39 -20.95
CA LEU A 382 9.70 18.76 -21.88
C LEU A 382 8.66 19.76 -22.41
N LEU A 383 8.19 20.67 -21.55
CA LEU A 383 7.17 21.65 -21.89
C LEU A 383 7.75 22.91 -22.58
N GLY A 384 8.99 23.28 -22.26
CA GLY A 384 9.60 24.54 -22.62
C GLY A 384 10.44 24.56 -23.90
N LYS A 385 10.53 23.45 -24.68
CA LYS A 385 11.19 23.46 -25.99
C LYS A 385 10.25 24.06 -27.06
N PRO A 386 10.38 25.35 -27.44
CA PRO A 386 9.76 25.83 -28.67
C PRO A 386 10.41 25.12 -29.85
N ASP A 387 9.57 24.74 -30.82
CA ASP A 387 10.03 24.13 -32.06
C ASP A 387 11.02 25.06 -32.75
N SER A 388 12.29 24.71 -32.78
CA SER A 388 13.34 25.39 -33.55
C SER A 388 13.24 25.05 -35.04
N ILE A 389 12.02 25.05 -35.61
CA ILE A 389 11.74 24.79 -37.03
C ILE A 389 10.92 25.95 -37.58
N ALA A 390 11.46 27.18 -37.41
CA ALA A 390 10.96 28.33 -38.14
C ALA A 390 12.07 29.14 -38.78
N SER A 391 13.21 28.51 -39.07
CA SER A 391 14.30 29.17 -39.82
C SER A 391 15.08 28.15 -40.64
N LYS A 392 14.47 27.65 -41.72
CA LYS A 392 15.16 27.26 -42.95
C LYS A 392 14.20 27.36 -44.12
#